data_d53124698d01d52e99c012c459489de2
#
_entry.id   d53124698d01d52e99c012c459489de2
#
_cell.length_a   1.000
_cell.length_b   1.000
_cell.length_c   1.000
_cell.angle_alpha   90.00
_cell.angle_beta   90.00
_cell.angle_gamma   90.00
#
_symmetry.space_group_name_H-M   'P 1'
#
loop_
_entity.id
_entity.type
_entity.pdbx_description
1 polymer ?
#
loop_
_entity_poly.entity_id
_entity_poly.type
_entity_poly.pdbx_seq_one_letter_code
_entity_poly.pdbx_strand_id
1 'polypeptide(L)'
;MATKKTLGVGFIGSGFITRFHIKSWVAVRDADILGFWSPNRNHSEEAASMARALHVGEARAFTSIEDMVAAPEIDCIWICGPNHMRLDNMERIVNVLRSGKGTLVGIACEKPLARNVSEAKRMVELVEQAGVLHG
;
A
#
# COMPACT_ATOMS: atom_id res chain seq x y z
N MET A 1 -8.57 -24.20 -6.07
CA MET A 1 -8.91 -22.99 -5.29
C MET A 1 -9.49 -21.92 -6.23
N ALA A 2 -10.60 -21.32 -5.83
CA ALA A 2 -11.14 -20.20 -6.59
C ALA A 2 -10.16 -19.01 -6.54
N THR A 3 -9.82 -18.43 -7.68
CA THR A 3 -9.05 -17.21 -7.77
C THR A 3 -9.90 -16.04 -7.24
N LYS A 4 -9.33 -15.20 -6.39
CA LYS A 4 -10.01 -14.00 -5.92
C LYS A 4 -10.29 -13.08 -7.12
N LYS A 5 -11.54 -12.68 -7.31
CA LYS A 5 -11.93 -11.84 -8.44
C LYS A 5 -11.48 -10.39 -8.31
N THR A 6 -11.38 -9.87 -7.09
CA THR A 6 -11.07 -8.48 -6.83
C THR A 6 -9.93 -8.40 -5.81
N LEU A 7 -8.87 -7.68 -6.15
CA LEU A 7 -7.74 -7.44 -5.26
C LEU A 7 -8.05 -6.30 -4.30
N GLY A 8 -7.68 -6.46 -3.04
CA GLY A 8 -7.73 -5.40 -2.05
C GLY A 8 -6.40 -4.65 -1.99
N VAL A 9 -6.44 -3.33 -2.18
CA VAL A 9 -5.25 -2.48 -2.21
C VAL A 9 -5.22 -1.57 -1.00
N GLY A 10 -4.09 -1.55 -0.30
CA GLY A 10 -3.79 -0.61 0.77
C GLY A 10 -2.77 0.44 0.31
N PHE A 11 -3.01 1.69 0.65
CA PHE A 11 -2.10 2.79 0.36
C PHE A 11 -1.33 3.22 1.61
N ILE A 12 -0.03 3.38 1.47
CA ILE A 12 0.81 4.07 2.46
C ILE A 12 1.01 5.50 1.97
N GLY A 13 0.50 6.45 2.72
CA GLY A 13 0.45 7.86 2.35
C GLY A 13 -0.95 8.32 1.99
N SER A 14 -1.23 9.59 2.22
CA SER A 14 -2.56 10.18 2.02
C SER A 14 -2.49 11.59 1.38
N GLY A 15 -1.35 11.91 0.79
CA GLY A 15 -1.08 13.20 0.16
C GLY A 15 -1.67 13.32 -1.25
N PHE A 16 -1.14 14.28 -2.00
CA PHE A 16 -1.61 14.63 -3.35
C PHE A 16 -1.67 13.43 -4.29
N ILE A 17 -0.60 12.64 -4.36
CA ILE A 17 -0.55 11.53 -5.33
C ILE A 17 -1.53 10.41 -4.96
N THR A 18 -1.70 10.12 -3.68
CA THR A 18 -2.71 9.16 -3.22
C THR A 18 -4.11 9.62 -3.62
N ARG A 19 -4.44 10.88 -3.42
CA ARG A 19 -5.75 11.44 -3.80
C ARG A 19 -5.96 11.42 -5.31
N PHE A 20 -4.90 11.63 -6.09
CA PHE A 20 -4.93 11.48 -7.54
C PHE A 20 -5.26 10.03 -7.93
N HIS A 21 -4.62 9.05 -7.31
CA HIS A 21 -4.92 7.64 -7.54
C HIS A 21 -6.37 7.29 -7.18
N ILE A 22 -6.87 7.77 -6.04
CA ILE A 22 -8.26 7.52 -5.64
C ILE A 22 -9.24 7.99 -6.73
N LYS A 23 -9.06 9.20 -7.24
CA LYS A 23 -9.90 9.76 -8.32
C LYS A 23 -9.80 8.96 -9.61
N SER A 24 -8.61 8.52 -9.95
CA SER A 24 -8.35 7.73 -11.16
C SER A 24 -8.87 6.29 -11.03
N TRP A 25 -9.06 5.81 -9.80
CA TRP A 25 -9.46 4.43 -9.51
C TRP A 25 -10.85 4.06 -10.05
N VAL A 26 -11.68 5.05 -10.36
CA VAL A 26 -13.00 4.85 -10.99
C VAL A 26 -12.89 4.09 -12.33
N ALA A 27 -11.74 4.11 -12.98
CA ALA A 27 -11.46 3.40 -14.21
C ALA A 27 -10.77 2.04 -14.00
N VAL A 28 -10.40 1.69 -12.77
CA VAL A 28 -9.72 0.43 -12.46
C VAL A 28 -10.73 -0.70 -12.31
N ARG A 29 -10.40 -1.86 -12.88
CA ARG A 29 -11.19 -3.09 -12.75
C ARG A 29 -10.47 -4.09 -11.88
N ASP A 30 -11.25 -4.91 -11.20
CA ASP A 30 -10.78 -6.07 -10.44
C ASP A 30 -9.81 -5.73 -9.28
N ALA A 31 -9.84 -4.47 -8.83
CA ALA A 31 -9.12 -4.02 -7.66
C ALA A 31 -9.87 -2.89 -6.94
N ASP A 32 -10.03 -3.03 -5.64
CA ASP A 32 -10.68 -2.06 -4.77
C ASP A 32 -9.69 -1.48 -3.77
N ILE A 33 -9.84 -0.20 -3.44
CA ILE A 33 -9.07 0.43 -2.38
C ILE A 33 -9.72 0.10 -1.04
N LEU A 34 -9.02 -0.64 -0.19
CA LEU A 34 -9.56 -1.13 1.09
C LEU A 34 -8.85 -0.56 2.31
N GLY A 35 -7.72 0.10 2.16
CA GLY A 35 -7.00 0.62 3.30
C GLY A 35 -6.12 1.82 3.00
N PHE A 36 -5.94 2.66 4.03
CA PHE A 36 -4.98 3.75 4.06
C PHE A 36 -4.25 3.77 5.38
N TRP A 37 -2.97 4.05 5.32
CA TRP A 37 -2.19 4.43 6.47
C TRP A 37 -1.32 5.64 6.15
N SER A 38 -1.26 6.57 7.08
CA SER A 38 -0.29 7.66 7.08
C SER A 38 0.02 8.05 8.52
N PRO A 39 1.13 8.78 8.78
CA PRO A 39 1.44 9.26 10.12
C PRO A 39 0.35 10.14 10.73
N ASN A 40 -0.41 10.84 9.90
CA ASN A 40 -1.57 11.63 10.32
C ASN A 40 -2.85 10.83 10.07
N ARG A 41 -3.47 10.36 11.16
CA ARG A 41 -4.67 9.53 11.07
C ARG A 41 -5.85 10.26 10.41
N ASN A 42 -6.02 11.55 10.67
CA ASN A 42 -7.11 12.31 10.06
C ASN A 42 -7.00 12.32 8.53
N HIS A 43 -5.80 12.43 7.99
CA HIS A 43 -5.58 12.35 6.54
C HIS A 43 -5.93 10.96 5.99
N SER A 44 -5.64 9.89 6.72
CA SER A 44 -6.02 8.52 6.32
C SER A 44 -7.53 8.33 6.36
N GLU A 45 -8.21 8.88 7.36
CA GLU A 45 -9.68 8.85 7.46
C GLU A 45 -10.34 9.64 6.31
N GLU A 46 -9.80 10.80 5.96
CA GLU A 46 -10.28 11.59 4.82
C GLU A 46 -10.10 10.84 3.49
N ALA A 47 -8.94 10.21 3.30
CA ALA A 47 -8.68 9.41 2.10
C ALA A 47 -9.63 8.21 2.01
N ALA A 48 -9.87 7.51 3.11
CA ALA A 48 -10.81 6.40 3.17
C ALA A 48 -12.25 6.87 2.86
N SER A 49 -12.67 7.99 3.43
CA SER A 49 -13.97 8.59 3.14
C SER A 49 -14.14 8.94 1.66
N MET A 50 -13.08 9.49 1.05
CA MET A 50 -13.08 9.82 -0.37
C MET A 50 -13.22 8.57 -1.25
N ALA A 51 -12.50 7.50 -0.93
CA ALA A 51 -12.59 6.23 -1.67
C ALA A 51 -14.01 5.64 -1.61
N ARG A 52 -14.61 5.63 -0.42
CA ARG A 52 -16.00 5.18 -0.24
C ARG A 52 -16.99 6.06 -1.00
N ALA A 53 -16.83 7.37 -0.96
CA ALA A 53 -17.72 8.29 -1.67
C ALA A 53 -17.67 8.13 -3.20
N LEU A 54 -16.51 7.77 -3.74
CA LEU A 54 -16.33 7.48 -5.17
C LEU A 54 -16.65 6.04 -5.54
N HIS A 55 -17.07 5.21 -4.60
CA HIS A 55 -17.40 3.80 -4.79
C HIS A 55 -16.24 2.97 -5.40
N VAL A 56 -15.01 3.31 -5.01
CA VAL A 56 -13.82 2.60 -5.47
C VAL A 56 -13.29 1.57 -4.45
N GLY A 57 -14.00 1.40 -3.36
CA GLY A 57 -13.74 0.39 -2.33
C GLY A 57 -14.24 0.83 -0.95
N GLU A 58 -14.51 -0.15 -0.10
CA GLU A 58 -14.92 0.06 1.30
C GLU A 58 -13.69 0.29 2.20
N ALA A 59 -12.95 1.33 1.87
CA ALA A 59 -11.68 1.65 2.53
C ALA A 59 -11.85 2.07 3.98
N ARG A 60 -10.86 1.72 4.79
CA ARG A 60 -10.73 2.18 6.18
C ARG A 60 -9.30 2.66 6.48
N ALA A 61 -9.18 3.52 7.48
CA ALA A 61 -7.88 3.93 7.99
C ALA A 61 -7.34 2.88 8.97
N PHE A 62 -6.10 2.47 8.76
CA PHE A 62 -5.40 1.54 9.66
C PHE A 62 -4.56 2.31 10.68
N THR A 63 -4.35 1.71 11.85
CA THR A 63 -3.55 2.31 12.92
C THR A 63 -2.06 2.15 12.71
N SER A 64 -1.65 1.16 11.91
CA SER A 64 -0.24 0.92 11.58
C SER A 64 -0.10 0.27 10.20
N ILE A 65 1.11 0.37 9.63
CA ILE A 65 1.46 -0.37 8.40
C ILE A 65 1.32 -1.87 8.68
N GLU A 66 1.77 -2.31 9.83
CA GLU A 66 1.78 -3.70 10.24
C GLU A 66 0.36 -4.28 10.25
N ASP A 67 -0.59 -3.57 10.83
CA ASP A 67 -1.99 -4.01 10.87
C ASP A 67 -2.60 -4.07 9.47
N MET A 68 -2.26 -3.12 8.61
CA MET A 68 -2.75 -3.12 7.22
C MET A 68 -2.18 -4.30 6.42
N VAL A 69 -0.89 -4.56 6.52
CA VAL A 69 -0.25 -5.68 5.81
C VAL A 69 -0.76 -7.04 6.32
N ALA A 70 -1.05 -7.14 7.62
CA ALA A 70 -1.59 -8.37 8.23
C ALA A 70 -3.09 -8.57 7.96
N ALA A 71 -3.81 -7.56 7.51
CA ALA A 71 -5.24 -7.66 7.25
C ALA A 71 -5.54 -8.59 6.06
N PRO A 72 -6.41 -9.59 6.22
CA PRO A 72 -6.64 -10.61 5.19
C PRO A 72 -7.27 -10.06 3.91
N GLU A 73 -7.94 -8.93 3.97
CA GLU A 73 -8.55 -8.27 2.81
C GLU A 73 -7.53 -7.50 1.95
N ILE A 74 -6.32 -7.23 2.46
CA ILE A 74 -5.29 -6.48 1.74
C ILE A 74 -4.38 -7.46 0.98
N ASP A 75 -4.40 -7.37 -0.33
CA ASP A 75 -3.59 -8.21 -1.23
C ASP A 75 -2.37 -7.49 -1.77
N CYS A 76 -2.45 -6.16 -1.89
CA CYS A 76 -1.41 -5.34 -2.47
C CYS A 76 -1.21 -4.07 -1.66
N ILE A 77 0.03 -3.58 -1.61
CA ILE A 77 0.36 -2.29 -1.00
C ILE A 77 0.91 -1.36 -2.07
N TRP A 78 0.47 -0.11 -2.04
CA TRP A 78 1.04 0.97 -2.86
C TRP A 78 1.67 2.02 -1.96
N ILE A 79 2.96 2.21 -2.09
CA ILE A 79 3.73 3.16 -1.28
C ILE A 79 3.74 4.51 -1.98
N CYS A 80 3.02 5.49 -1.42
CA CYS A 80 2.85 6.84 -1.95
C CYS A 80 3.39 7.95 -1.03
N GLY A 81 3.90 7.59 0.13
CA GLY A 81 4.46 8.55 1.09
C GLY A 81 5.74 9.24 0.58
N PRO A 82 6.29 10.18 1.35
CA PRO A 82 7.52 10.88 0.99
C PRO A 82 8.68 9.92 0.74
N ASN A 83 9.55 10.25 -0.21
CA ASN A 83 10.65 9.36 -0.60
C ASN A 83 11.62 9.02 0.54
N HIS A 84 11.80 9.93 1.49
CA HIS A 84 12.68 9.69 2.66
C HIS A 84 12.12 8.65 3.65
N MET A 85 10.84 8.29 3.55
CA MET A 85 10.17 7.29 4.39
C MET A 85 10.01 5.93 3.71
N ARG A 86 10.29 5.84 2.42
CA ARG A 86 9.93 4.63 1.65
C ARG A 86 10.74 3.40 2.02
N LEU A 87 12.04 3.57 2.30
CA LEU A 87 12.86 2.45 2.77
C LEU A 87 12.34 1.91 4.11
N ASP A 88 12.04 2.78 5.07
CA ASP A 88 11.44 2.39 6.35
C ASP A 88 10.10 1.68 6.14
N ASN A 89 9.24 2.23 5.30
CA ASN A 89 7.96 1.61 4.97
C ASN A 89 8.14 0.21 4.37
N MET A 90 9.09 0.03 3.46
CA MET A 90 9.38 -1.27 2.85
C MET A 90 9.90 -2.27 3.90
N GLU A 91 10.80 -1.84 4.77
CA GLU A 91 11.32 -2.69 5.85
C GLU A 91 10.19 -3.18 6.76
N ARG A 92 9.26 -2.31 7.14
CA ARG A 92 8.11 -2.65 7.97
C ARG A 92 7.19 -3.66 7.29
N ILE A 93 6.90 -3.46 6.00
CA ILE A 93 6.10 -4.42 5.21
C ILE A 93 6.77 -5.80 5.18
N VAL A 94 8.04 -5.83 4.81
CA VAL A 94 8.78 -7.09 4.65
C VAL A 94 8.92 -7.83 5.98
N ASN A 95 9.09 -7.11 7.08
CA ASN A 95 9.14 -7.72 8.41
C ASN A 95 7.83 -8.44 8.77
N VAL A 96 6.68 -7.87 8.44
CA VAL A 96 5.38 -8.53 8.65
C VAL A 96 5.29 -9.80 7.79
N LEU A 97 5.65 -9.72 6.52
CA LEU A 97 5.61 -10.88 5.62
C LEU A 97 6.52 -12.01 6.09
N ARG A 98 7.72 -11.68 6.55
CA ARG A 98 8.67 -12.66 7.10
C ARG A 98 8.19 -13.31 8.39
N SER A 99 7.41 -12.60 9.19
CA SER A 99 6.83 -13.16 10.41
C SER A 99 5.65 -14.10 10.15
N GLY A 100 5.20 -14.22 8.90
CA GLY A 100 4.05 -15.04 8.52
C GLY A 100 2.69 -14.45 8.88
N LYS A 101 2.64 -13.18 9.31
CA LYS A 101 1.39 -12.52 9.75
C LYS A 101 0.59 -11.90 8.60
N GLY A 102 1.13 -11.83 7.40
CA GLY A 102 0.44 -11.28 6.24
C GLY A 102 0.87 -11.97 4.96
N THR A 103 0.02 -11.87 3.95
CA THR A 103 0.30 -12.41 2.61
C THR A 103 -0.05 -11.34 1.59
N LEU A 104 0.94 -10.88 0.85
CA LEU A 104 0.75 -9.94 -0.24
C LEU A 104 1.03 -10.60 -1.58
N VAL A 105 0.25 -10.24 -2.60
CA VAL A 105 0.48 -10.58 -4.00
C VAL A 105 1.55 -9.66 -4.59
N GLY A 106 1.49 -8.37 -4.26
CA GLY A 106 2.39 -7.40 -4.83
C GLY A 106 2.55 -6.11 -4.03
N ILE A 107 3.63 -5.40 -4.34
CA ILE A 107 3.95 -4.08 -3.78
C ILE A 107 4.32 -3.16 -4.94
N ALA A 108 3.67 -2.00 -5.02
CA ALA A 108 4.02 -0.91 -5.93
C ALA A 108 4.58 0.27 -5.14
N CYS A 109 5.51 0.99 -5.72
CA CYS A 109 6.09 2.18 -5.10
C CYS A 109 6.15 3.34 -6.08
N GLU A 110 5.72 4.52 -5.64
CA GLU A 110 5.81 5.73 -6.44
C GLU A 110 7.25 6.16 -6.69
N LYS A 111 7.42 6.87 -7.80
CA LYS A 111 8.69 7.53 -8.15
C LYS A 111 8.85 8.85 -7.36
N PRO A 112 10.07 9.29 -7.08
CA PRO A 112 11.31 8.52 -7.13
C PRO A 112 11.31 7.44 -6.04
N LEU A 113 11.93 6.31 -6.33
CA LEU A 113 11.86 5.12 -5.46
C LEU A 113 12.38 5.42 -4.04
N ALA A 114 13.47 6.17 -3.95
CA ALA A 114 14.10 6.56 -2.68
C ALA A 114 14.85 7.89 -2.84
N ARG A 115 15.55 8.33 -1.79
CA ARG A 115 16.36 9.56 -1.84
C ARG A 115 17.64 9.42 -2.67
N ASN A 116 18.15 8.20 -2.77
CA ASN A 116 19.40 7.88 -3.46
C ASN A 116 19.42 6.43 -3.94
N VAL A 117 20.43 6.09 -4.74
CA VAL A 117 20.56 4.76 -5.35
C VAL A 117 20.78 3.67 -4.30
N SER A 118 21.53 3.95 -3.24
CA SER A 118 21.79 2.97 -2.17
C SER A 118 20.49 2.53 -1.47
N GLU A 119 19.63 3.48 -1.11
CA GLU A 119 18.32 3.17 -0.53
C GLU A 119 17.43 2.41 -1.52
N ALA A 120 17.41 2.82 -2.78
CA ALA A 120 16.63 2.16 -3.83
C ALA A 120 17.07 0.69 -4.01
N LYS A 121 18.36 0.44 -4.07
CA LYS A 121 18.90 -0.94 -4.13
C LYS A 121 18.47 -1.76 -2.91
N ARG A 122 18.52 -1.18 -1.73
CA ARG A 122 18.09 -1.86 -0.50
C ARG A 122 16.60 -2.21 -0.55
N MET A 123 15.76 -1.33 -1.08
CA MET A 123 14.33 -1.60 -1.27
C MET A 123 14.10 -2.78 -2.22
N VAL A 124 14.84 -2.83 -3.33
CA VAL A 124 14.76 -3.95 -4.28
C VAL A 124 15.16 -5.26 -3.62
N GLU A 125 16.28 -5.27 -2.88
CA GLU A 125 16.72 -6.47 -2.14
C GLU A 125 15.65 -6.97 -1.17
N LEU A 126 15.04 -6.07 -0.41
CA LEU A 126 14.00 -6.41 0.56
C LEU A 126 12.77 -7.04 -0.09
N VAL A 127 12.25 -6.43 -1.15
CA VAL A 127 11.04 -6.94 -1.82
C VAL A 127 11.31 -8.25 -2.55
N GLU A 128 12.50 -8.43 -3.14
CA GLU A 128 12.89 -9.70 -3.76
C GLU A 128 13.02 -10.81 -2.73
N GLN A 129 13.61 -10.52 -1.56
CA GLN A 129 13.68 -11.48 -0.45
C GLN A 129 12.31 -11.89 0.06
N ALA A 130 11.32 -10.99 0.02
CA ALA A 130 9.95 -11.30 0.40
C ALA A 130 9.22 -12.17 -0.63
N GLY A 131 9.72 -12.25 -1.86
CA GLY A 131 9.15 -13.10 -2.89
C GLY A 131 7.80 -12.65 -3.46
N VAL A 132 7.48 -11.34 -3.36
CA VAL A 132 6.26 -10.77 -3.91
C VAL A 132 6.52 -10.05 -5.23
N LEU A 133 5.47 -9.90 -6.05
CA LEU A 133 5.54 -9.09 -7.26
C LEU A 133 5.77 -7.63 -6.89
N HIS A 134 6.50 -6.90 -7.72
CA HIS A 134 6.79 -5.49 -7.41
C HIS A 134 6.96 -4.63 -8.66
N GLY A 135 6.72 -3.34 -8.51
CA GLY A 135 6.85 -2.34 -9.57
C GLY A 135 6.94 -0.92 -9.03
#